data_a75002e9178a3f41536434768736872d
#
_entry.id   a75002e9178a3f41536434768736872d
#
_cell.length_a   1.000
_cell.length_b   1.000
_cell.length_c   1.000
_cell.angle_alpha   90.00
_cell.angle_beta   90.00
_cell.angle_gamma   90.00
#
_symmetry.space_group_name_H-M   'P 1'
#
loop_
_entity.id
_entity.type
_entity.pdbx_description
1 polymer ?
#
loop_
_entity_poly.entity_id
_entity_poly.type
_entity_poly.pdbx_seq_one_letter_code
_entity_poly.pdbx_strand_id
1 'polypeptide(L)'
;MLGNFQQSQLRIEVEASETAIRDSLMRPVQLQQWLWPQQFSKGLPELLDRELTFTSWIGPVAVQHHVDIAEPNCLRLLLSQGIDGFHEWYWGDGWVQSRLEGVSLLPLNLGQTASLLRLREFLAGKGKGK
;
A
#
# COMPACT_ATOMS: atom_id res chain seq x y z
N MET A 1 -0.20 21.96 -3.83
CA MET A 1 0.17 21.18 -2.64
C MET A 1 1.50 21.68 -2.08
N LEU A 2 1.55 21.92 -0.79
CA LEU A 2 2.78 22.28 -0.12
C LEU A 2 3.52 21.03 0.31
N GLY A 3 4.84 21.09 0.27
CA GLY A 3 5.69 19.98 0.69
C GLY A 3 6.89 19.84 -0.21
N ASN A 4 7.66 18.78 0.04
CA ASN A 4 8.85 18.46 -0.74
C ASN A 4 8.57 17.31 -1.68
N PHE A 5 9.18 17.35 -2.85
CA PHE A 5 9.17 16.22 -3.73
C PHE A 5 10.07 15.13 -3.17
N GLN A 6 9.53 13.91 -3.09
CA GLN A 6 10.22 12.77 -2.50
C GLN A 6 10.11 11.58 -3.44
N GLN A 7 11.15 10.77 -3.47
CA GLN A 7 11.20 9.51 -4.22
C GLN A 7 11.77 8.44 -3.31
N SER A 8 11.13 7.29 -3.26
CA SER A 8 11.60 6.18 -2.45
C SER A 8 11.22 4.87 -3.09
N GLN A 9 12.20 3.98 -3.22
CA GLN A 9 11.98 2.64 -3.76
C GLN A 9 12.63 1.64 -2.83
N LEU A 10 11.84 0.68 -2.33
CA LEU A 10 12.29 -0.33 -1.39
C LEU A 10 11.82 -1.70 -1.84
N ARG A 11 12.63 -2.70 -1.59
CA ARG A 11 12.30 -4.09 -1.85
C ARG A 11 12.64 -4.92 -0.63
N ILE A 12 11.71 -5.81 -0.25
CA ILE A 12 11.93 -6.71 0.88
C ILE A 12 11.67 -8.16 0.45
N GLU A 13 12.30 -9.08 1.15
CA GLU A 13 12.00 -10.49 1.03
C GLU A 13 10.96 -10.85 2.10
N VAL A 14 10.03 -11.72 1.72
CA VAL A 14 8.95 -12.16 2.61
C VAL A 14 8.76 -13.68 2.46
N GLU A 15 8.27 -14.31 3.51
CA GLU A 15 7.96 -15.75 3.49
C GLU A 15 6.50 -15.93 3.07
N ALA A 16 6.21 -15.69 1.79
CA ALA A 16 4.85 -15.78 1.29
C ALA A 16 4.86 -16.01 -0.21
N SER A 17 3.83 -16.67 -0.70
CA SER A 17 3.62 -16.86 -2.14
C SER A 17 3.12 -15.58 -2.79
N GLU A 18 3.25 -15.53 -4.10
CA GLU A 18 2.70 -14.43 -4.90
C GLU A 18 1.21 -14.22 -4.61
N THR A 19 0.44 -15.28 -4.49
CA THR A 19 -1.00 -15.18 -4.23
C THR A 19 -1.28 -14.61 -2.84
N ALA A 20 -0.54 -15.04 -1.82
CA ALA A 20 -0.73 -14.52 -0.48
C ALA A 20 -0.37 -13.04 -0.40
N ILE A 21 0.67 -12.63 -1.11
CA ILE A 21 1.06 -11.22 -1.18
C ILE A 21 -0.03 -10.41 -1.88
N ARG A 22 -0.51 -10.91 -3.02
CA ARG A 22 -1.57 -10.23 -3.76
C ARG A 22 -2.80 -10.01 -2.88
N ASP A 23 -3.24 -11.03 -2.17
CA ASP A 23 -4.41 -10.93 -1.30
C ASP A 23 -4.22 -9.88 -0.21
N SER A 24 -3.02 -9.80 0.35
CA SER A 24 -2.71 -8.81 1.40
C SER A 24 -2.75 -7.38 0.90
N LEU A 25 -2.48 -7.15 -0.39
CA LEU A 25 -2.45 -5.82 -0.99
C LEU A 25 -3.76 -5.46 -1.68
N MET A 26 -4.41 -6.44 -2.33
CA MET A 26 -5.56 -6.18 -3.19
C MET A 26 -6.90 -6.37 -2.49
N ARG A 27 -6.95 -7.05 -1.37
CA ARG A 27 -8.19 -7.24 -0.60
C ARG A 27 -8.25 -6.24 0.55
N PRO A 28 -9.17 -5.25 0.51
CA PRO A 28 -9.25 -4.23 1.55
C PRO A 28 -9.36 -4.80 2.96
N VAL A 29 -10.04 -5.92 3.14
CA VAL A 29 -10.15 -6.57 4.45
C VAL A 29 -8.76 -6.93 4.99
N GLN A 30 -7.87 -7.43 4.15
CA GLN A 30 -6.52 -7.77 4.57
C GLN A 30 -5.63 -6.52 4.66
N LEU A 31 -5.73 -5.64 3.68
CA LEU A 31 -4.96 -4.40 3.66
C LEU A 31 -5.15 -3.59 4.94
N GLN A 32 -6.37 -3.50 5.43
CA GLN A 32 -6.69 -2.75 6.64
C GLN A 32 -6.11 -3.41 7.91
N GLN A 33 -5.81 -4.70 7.87
CA GLN A 33 -5.26 -5.39 9.02
C GLN A 33 -3.79 -5.05 9.27
N TRP A 34 -3.01 -4.86 8.22
CA TRP A 34 -1.58 -4.58 8.41
C TRP A 34 -1.21 -3.11 8.24
N LEU A 35 -2.04 -2.31 7.57
CA LEU A 35 -1.79 -0.88 7.42
C LEU A 35 -2.31 -0.04 8.59
N TRP A 36 -2.74 -0.70 9.66
CA TRP A 36 -3.09 0.01 10.88
C TRP A 36 -1.87 0.79 11.40
N PRO A 37 -2.00 2.01 11.92
CA PRO A 37 -3.22 2.72 12.32
C PRO A 37 -3.89 3.55 11.22
N GLN A 38 -3.53 3.40 9.98
CA GLN A 38 -4.15 4.13 8.88
C GLN A 38 -5.61 3.74 8.76
N GLN A 39 -6.49 4.75 8.66
CA GLN A 39 -7.93 4.53 8.55
C GLN A 39 -8.35 4.60 7.08
N PHE A 40 -9.35 3.85 6.70
CA PHE A 40 -9.85 3.79 5.32
C PHE A 40 -11.31 4.16 5.25
N SER A 41 -11.75 4.69 4.10
CA SER A 41 -13.14 4.97 3.83
C SER A 41 -13.97 3.68 3.90
N LYS A 42 -15.25 3.83 4.25
CA LYS A 42 -16.16 2.69 4.36
C LYS A 42 -16.65 2.27 2.99
N GLY A 43 -17.18 1.05 2.92
CA GLY A 43 -17.81 0.57 1.69
C GLY A 43 -16.85 0.13 0.61
N LEU A 44 -15.62 -0.23 0.99
CA LEU A 44 -14.66 -0.73 0.02
C LEU A 44 -15.12 -2.08 -0.54
N PRO A 45 -14.86 -2.36 -1.83
CA PRO A 45 -15.23 -3.64 -2.42
C PRO A 45 -14.37 -4.77 -1.88
N GLU A 46 -14.71 -5.98 -2.23
CA GLU A 46 -13.95 -7.16 -1.82
C GLU A 46 -12.54 -7.16 -2.40
N LEU A 47 -12.36 -6.57 -3.58
CA LEU A 47 -11.09 -6.54 -4.28
C LEU A 47 -10.86 -5.16 -4.89
N LEU A 48 -9.64 -4.63 -4.77
CA LEU A 48 -9.29 -3.39 -5.45
C LEU A 48 -9.28 -3.62 -6.95
N ASP A 49 -9.91 -2.73 -7.70
CA ASP A 49 -10.02 -2.86 -9.15
C ASP A 49 -9.75 -1.49 -9.79
N ARG A 50 -9.47 -1.52 -11.08
CA ARG A 50 -9.21 -0.30 -11.85
C ARG A 50 -10.36 0.69 -11.69
N GLU A 51 -10.01 1.97 -11.69
CA GLU A 51 -10.93 3.10 -11.59
C GLU A 51 -11.56 3.30 -10.22
N LEU A 52 -11.32 2.40 -9.25
CA LEU A 52 -11.79 2.60 -7.88
C LEU A 52 -11.05 3.76 -7.24
N THR A 53 -11.78 4.65 -6.60
CA THR A 53 -11.20 5.73 -5.81
C THR A 53 -11.62 5.57 -4.37
N PHE A 54 -10.67 5.66 -3.45
CA PHE A 54 -10.95 5.58 -2.02
C PHE A 54 -10.03 6.52 -1.26
N THR A 55 -10.37 6.77 -0.01
CA THR A 55 -9.60 7.68 0.84
C THR A 55 -9.07 6.93 2.06
N SER A 56 -7.85 7.26 2.48
CA SER A 56 -7.31 6.82 3.75
C SER A 56 -6.88 8.04 4.54
N TRP A 57 -6.71 7.87 5.85
CA TRP A 57 -6.29 8.94 6.75
C TRP A 57 -5.10 8.48 7.57
N ILE A 58 -4.07 9.31 7.59
CA ILE A 58 -2.91 9.14 8.47
C ILE A 58 -3.05 10.25 9.51
N GLY A 59 -3.66 9.92 10.66
CA GLY A 59 -4.10 10.94 11.59
C GLY A 59 -5.09 11.89 10.92
N PRO A 60 -4.86 13.20 10.93
CA PRO A 60 -5.76 14.17 10.28
C PRO A 60 -5.50 14.32 8.78
N VAL A 61 -4.48 13.69 8.24
CA VAL A 61 -4.08 13.87 6.84
C VAL A 61 -4.81 12.86 5.95
N ALA A 62 -5.62 13.37 5.03
CA ALA A 62 -6.36 12.55 4.08
C ALA A 62 -5.49 12.32 2.84
N VAL A 63 -5.49 11.08 2.34
CA VAL A 63 -4.85 10.72 1.08
C VAL A 63 -5.89 10.02 0.22
N GLN A 64 -6.12 10.55 -0.97
CA GLN A 64 -7.03 9.92 -1.91
C GLN A 64 -6.24 9.02 -2.83
N HIS A 65 -6.73 7.80 -3.01
CA HIS A 65 -6.12 6.78 -3.86
C HIS A 65 -7.03 6.47 -5.03
N HIS A 66 -6.47 6.51 -6.23
CA HIS A 66 -7.18 6.08 -7.44
C HIS A 66 -6.44 4.90 -8.04
N VAL A 67 -7.12 3.78 -8.21
CA VAL A 67 -6.50 2.56 -8.73
C VAL A 67 -6.30 2.71 -10.23
N ASP A 68 -5.04 2.80 -10.66
CA ASP A 68 -4.65 2.96 -12.05
C ASP A 68 -4.34 1.62 -12.72
N ILE A 69 -3.60 0.76 -12.00
CA ILE A 69 -3.25 -0.58 -12.48
C ILE A 69 -3.61 -1.59 -11.38
N ALA A 70 -4.35 -2.63 -11.76
CA ALA A 70 -4.69 -3.72 -10.85
C ALA A 70 -4.51 -5.03 -11.62
N GLU A 71 -3.33 -5.61 -11.53
CA GLU A 71 -2.91 -6.82 -12.24
C GLU A 71 -2.44 -7.87 -11.24
N PRO A 72 -2.27 -9.14 -11.66
CA PRO A 72 -1.86 -10.18 -10.72
C PRO A 72 -0.57 -9.91 -9.94
N ASN A 73 0.35 -9.11 -10.48
CA ASN A 73 1.64 -8.81 -9.87
C ASN A 73 1.94 -7.33 -9.74
N CYS A 74 0.96 -6.47 -10.00
CA CYS A 74 1.19 -5.03 -9.98
C CYS A 74 -0.05 -4.29 -9.53
N LEU A 75 0.15 -3.37 -8.60
CA LEU A 75 -0.88 -2.44 -8.14
C LEU A 75 -0.29 -1.04 -8.20
N ARG A 76 -0.93 -0.15 -8.96
CA ARG A 76 -0.50 1.24 -9.01
C ARG A 76 -1.64 2.12 -8.56
N LEU A 77 -1.36 2.96 -7.57
CA LEU A 77 -2.31 3.91 -7.01
C LEU A 77 -1.84 5.32 -7.32
N LEU A 78 -2.71 6.12 -7.94
CA LEU A 78 -2.45 7.56 -8.10
C LEU A 78 -2.93 8.24 -6.82
N LEU A 79 -2.10 9.11 -6.28
CA LEU A 79 -2.35 9.73 -4.99
C LEU A 79 -2.64 11.22 -5.15
N SER A 80 -3.53 11.74 -4.31
CA SER A 80 -3.83 13.17 -4.26
C SER A 80 -4.17 13.57 -2.83
N GLN A 81 -4.34 14.87 -2.60
CA GLN A 81 -4.57 15.47 -1.30
C GLN A 81 -3.29 15.45 -0.45
N GLY A 82 -3.20 14.66 0.60
CA GLY A 82 -2.02 14.64 1.48
C GLY A 82 -0.71 14.25 0.80
N ILE A 83 -0.79 13.54 -0.30
CA ILE A 83 0.36 13.19 -1.14
C ILE A 83 -0.06 13.41 -2.58
N ASP A 84 0.74 14.13 -3.35
CA ASP A 84 0.49 14.33 -4.79
C ASP A 84 1.52 13.53 -5.56
N GLY A 85 1.13 12.36 -6.06
CA GLY A 85 2.05 11.46 -6.73
C GLY A 85 1.46 10.09 -6.98
N PHE A 86 2.26 9.06 -6.76
CA PHE A 86 1.79 7.69 -6.95
C PHE A 86 2.51 6.71 -6.02
N HIS A 87 1.86 5.56 -5.81
CA HIS A 87 2.42 4.43 -5.08
C HIS A 87 2.26 3.19 -5.94
N GLU A 88 3.36 2.53 -6.25
CA GLU A 88 3.41 1.40 -7.16
C GLU A 88 3.98 0.18 -6.43
N TRP A 89 3.27 -0.94 -6.54
CA TRP A 89 3.65 -2.19 -5.89
C TRP A 89 3.87 -3.27 -6.93
N TYR A 90 4.97 -4.00 -6.78
CA TYR A 90 5.27 -5.19 -7.56
C TYR A 90 5.60 -6.32 -6.62
N TRP A 91 5.25 -7.53 -6.98
CA TRP A 91 5.55 -8.69 -6.16
C TRP A 91 5.62 -9.96 -6.98
N GLY A 92 6.29 -10.98 -6.39
CA GLY A 92 6.35 -12.34 -6.88
C GLY A 92 6.52 -13.24 -5.68
N ASP A 93 6.78 -14.51 -5.91
CA ASP A 93 7.01 -15.43 -4.80
C ASP A 93 8.22 -14.97 -3.97
N GLY A 94 7.99 -14.70 -2.70
CA GLY A 94 9.06 -14.39 -1.76
C GLY A 94 9.57 -12.96 -1.74
N TRP A 95 8.94 -12.02 -2.47
CA TRP A 95 9.41 -10.63 -2.47
C TRP A 95 8.30 -9.62 -2.76
N VAL A 96 8.50 -8.40 -2.25
CA VAL A 96 7.62 -7.26 -2.50
C VAL A 96 8.48 -6.03 -2.75
N GLN A 97 8.11 -5.24 -3.75
CA GLN A 97 8.79 -3.99 -4.08
C GLN A 97 7.78 -2.86 -4.08
N SER A 98 8.13 -1.76 -3.43
CA SER A 98 7.28 -0.58 -3.32
C SER A 98 8.04 0.63 -3.86
N ARG A 99 7.38 1.40 -4.72
CA ARG A 99 7.90 2.65 -5.24
C ARG A 99 6.90 3.75 -4.94
N LEU A 100 7.35 4.77 -4.22
CA LEU A 100 6.50 5.87 -3.78
C LEU A 100 7.16 7.17 -4.20
N GLU A 101 6.45 7.96 -5.00
CA GLU A 101 6.93 9.27 -5.45
C GLU A 101 5.83 10.29 -5.27
N GLY A 102 6.20 11.48 -4.85
CA GLY A 102 5.24 12.56 -4.78
C GLY A 102 5.67 13.74 -3.94
N VAL A 103 4.83 14.76 -3.97
CA VAL A 103 5.01 15.95 -3.13
C VAL A 103 4.16 15.78 -1.89
N SER A 104 4.77 15.95 -0.72
CA SER A 104 4.05 15.78 0.54
C SER A 104 4.82 16.45 1.70
N LEU A 105 4.08 16.80 2.74
CA LEU A 105 4.68 17.20 4.03
C LEU A 105 5.00 15.98 4.89
N LEU A 106 4.44 14.81 4.54
CA LEU A 106 4.68 13.57 5.25
C LEU A 106 6.06 12.99 4.89
N PRO A 107 6.76 12.34 5.83
CA PRO A 107 8.02 11.66 5.53
C PRO A 107 7.74 10.33 4.83
N LEU A 108 7.69 10.34 3.50
CA LEU A 108 7.22 9.20 2.71
C LEU A 108 8.09 7.95 2.89
N ASN A 109 9.42 8.11 2.92
CA ASN A 109 10.32 6.96 3.09
C ASN A 109 10.08 6.26 4.43
N LEU A 110 9.87 7.03 5.49
CA LEU A 110 9.62 6.47 6.82
C LEU A 110 8.29 5.70 6.86
N GLY A 111 7.25 6.29 6.29
CA GLY A 111 5.95 5.63 6.19
C GLY A 111 6.00 4.37 5.35
N GLN A 112 6.72 4.42 4.23
CA GLN A 112 6.89 3.28 3.34
C GLN A 112 7.63 2.14 4.06
N THR A 113 8.71 2.47 4.77
CA THR A 113 9.48 1.48 5.53
C THR A 113 8.62 0.81 6.59
N ALA A 114 7.88 1.61 7.36
CA ALA A 114 6.99 1.07 8.40
C ALA A 114 5.93 0.16 7.80
N SER A 115 5.35 0.55 6.67
CA SER A 115 4.33 -0.26 6.00
C SER A 115 4.88 -1.59 5.52
N LEU A 116 6.07 -1.59 4.92
CA LEU A 116 6.69 -2.83 4.45
C LEU A 116 7.02 -3.78 5.61
N LEU A 117 7.48 -3.25 6.74
CA LEU A 117 7.76 -4.07 7.91
C LEU A 117 6.47 -4.69 8.48
N ARG A 118 5.40 -3.92 8.51
CA ARG A 118 4.09 -4.44 8.95
C ARG A 118 3.57 -5.51 8.01
N LEU A 119 3.72 -5.31 6.71
CA LEU A 119 3.33 -6.30 5.71
C LEU A 119 4.11 -7.59 5.90
N ARG A 120 5.42 -7.50 6.12
CA ARG A 120 6.25 -8.69 6.34
C ARG A 120 5.79 -9.47 7.56
N GLU A 121 5.51 -8.79 8.66
CA GLU A 121 5.01 -9.42 9.88
C GLU A 121 3.64 -10.07 9.67
N PHE A 122 2.75 -9.38 8.95
CA PHE A 122 1.42 -9.90 8.65
C PHE A 122 1.51 -11.19 7.84
N LEU A 123 2.36 -11.21 6.81
CA LEU A 123 2.52 -12.39 5.96
C LEU A 123 3.15 -13.55 6.72
N ALA A 124 4.15 -13.27 7.57
CA ALA A 124 4.78 -14.30 8.40
C ALA A 124 3.77 -14.88 9.38
N GLY A 125 2.89 -14.06 9.96
CA GLY A 125 1.86 -14.48 10.86
C GLY A 125 0.83 -15.40 10.19
N LYS A 126 0.48 -15.12 8.93
CA LYS A 126 -0.43 -15.95 8.15
C LYS A 126 0.16 -17.35 7.95
N GLY A 127 1.46 -17.42 7.64
CA GLY A 127 2.15 -18.70 7.47
C GLY A 127 2.17 -19.52 8.75
N LYS A 128 2.33 -18.88 9.90
CA LYS A 128 2.39 -19.54 11.19
C LYS A 128 1.01 -19.94 11.74
N GLY A 129 -0.03 -19.27 11.27
CA GLY A 129 -1.39 -19.48 11.76
C GLY A 129 -2.11 -20.66 11.13
N LYS A 130 -1.42 -21.51 10.43
CA LYS A 130 -2.01 -22.68 9.75
C LYS A 130 -1.97 -23.94 10.57
#